data_c7d13cedcd76b499767f04c242df8394
#
_entry.id   c7d13cedcd76b499767f04c242df8394
#
_cell.length_a   1.000
_cell.length_b   1.000
_cell.length_c   1.000
_cell.angle_alpha   90.00
_cell.angle_beta   90.00
_cell.angle_gamma   90.00
#
_symmetry.space_group_name_H-M   'P 1'
#
loop_
_entity.id
_entity.type
_entity.pdbx_description
1 polymer ?
#
loop_
_entity_poly.entity_id
_entity_poly.type
_entity_poly.pdbx_seq_one_letter_code
_entity_poly.pdbx_strand_id
1 'polypeptide(L)'
;MILAGCRELEVTNLGNPKAMPQFKDADEVMKAMRSDEFKKRCTRSGIDAVKDITLTCVTIREAAVDRAIEMRKNGFGPDRILMMVSTDPEHHFANSGTTLTQYWRETERCIKKARDAGMKMCGTVSTIWGSPISGATKMEDAVEFTKRWFQIGAYDVEHADHDGSANAADVYRYFSMVMDAMPNPEAHLCHLHETKRIASSSILAAMQAGICRFEATLGGLGGQPANFLDDSPIKGTGEYYYDPRYVGLVCMEDLLVQIDELGIKHGYDVDRVLLLGKKMEKTIGARLRSEAIINGRTIKEGHMEHARPGLKKLIEKEGEKTGQQLPPDWPTEVVLSDTWGPADPIWKR
;
A
#
# COMPACT_ATOMS: atom_id res chain seq x y z
N MET A 1 0.85 14.16 -1.66
CA MET A 1 1.15 12.91 -2.39
C MET A 1 1.25 13.14 -3.91
N ILE A 2 0.24 13.68 -4.59
CA ILE A 2 0.22 13.85 -6.05
C ILE A 2 1.45 14.60 -6.57
N LEU A 3 1.84 15.71 -5.91
CA LEU A 3 3.04 16.47 -6.26
C LEU A 3 4.36 15.72 -5.96
N ALA A 4 4.29 14.64 -5.19
CA ALA A 4 5.41 13.76 -4.94
C ALA A 4 5.47 12.56 -5.90
N GLY A 5 4.57 12.48 -6.88
CA GLY A 5 4.58 11.43 -7.90
C GLY A 5 3.40 10.45 -7.84
N CYS A 6 2.58 10.46 -6.78
CA CYS A 6 1.43 9.58 -6.66
C CYS A 6 0.40 9.87 -7.76
N ARG A 7 -0.09 8.81 -8.42
CA ARG A 7 -1.09 8.92 -9.50
C ARG A 7 -2.35 8.12 -9.23
N GLU A 8 -2.30 7.15 -8.34
CA GLU A 8 -3.47 6.39 -7.88
C GLU A 8 -3.63 6.62 -6.38
N LEU A 9 -4.83 7.00 -5.95
CA LEU A 9 -5.14 7.23 -4.54
C LEU A 9 -6.43 6.49 -4.17
N GLU A 10 -6.35 5.68 -3.14
CA GLU A 10 -7.53 5.27 -2.39
C GLU A 10 -7.90 6.38 -1.42
N VAL A 11 -9.08 6.96 -1.62
CA VAL A 11 -9.44 8.24 -0.99
C VAL A 11 -10.29 8.05 0.25
N THR A 12 -11.30 7.17 0.17
CA THR A 12 -12.26 6.97 1.25
C THR A 12 -13.06 5.68 1.05
N ASN A 13 -13.86 5.34 2.07
CA ASN A 13 -14.82 4.23 2.03
C ASN A 13 -16.25 4.80 1.95
N LEU A 14 -17.05 4.28 1.01
CA LEU A 14 -18.44 4.71 0.79
C LEU A 14 -19.48 3.84 1.52
N GLY A 15 -19.02 3.02 2.46
CA GLY A 15 -19.90 2.20 3.30
C GLY A 15 -20.92 3.02 4.10
N ASN A 16 -21.81 2.32 4.78
CA ASN A 16 -22.82 2.96 5.60
C ASN A 16 -22.19 3.76 6.76
N PRO A 17 -22.36 5.08 6.82
CA PRO A 17 -21.75 5.92 7.85
C PRO A 17 -22.26 5.63 9.28
N LYS A 18 -23.39 4.96 9.44
CA LYS A 18 -23.84 4.47 10.75
C LYS A 18 -23.02 3.26 11.22
N ALA A 19 -22.63 2.37 10.29
CA ALA A 19 -21.79 1.21 10.60
C ALA A 19 -20.29 1.58 10.66
N MET A 20 -19.88 2.60 9.91
CA MET A 20 -18.48 3.04 9.81
C MET A 20 -18.39 4.58 9.94
N PRO A 21 -18.64 5.15 11.15
CA PRO A 21 -18.73 6.60 11.35
C PRO A 21 -17.42 7.36 11.06
N GLN A 22 -16.28 6.68 11.03
CA GLN A 22 -14.99 7.25 10.65
C GLN A 22 -14.92 7.71 9.19
N PHE A 23 -15.86 7.25 8.33
CA PHE A 23 -15.98 7.66 6.92
C PHE A 23 -17.23 8.49 6.63
N LYS A 24 -17.82 9.10 7.64
CA LYS A 24 -19.06 9.88 7.50
C LYS A 24 -18.92 11.09 6.56
N ASP A 25 -17.73 11.64 6.42
CA ASP A 25 -17.35 12.78 5.60
C ASP A 25 -16.86 12.42 4.18
N ALA A 26 -17.09 11.17 3.75
CA ALA A 26 -16.62 10.67 2.45
C ALA A 26 -17.06 11.55 1.26
N ASP A 27 -18.26 12.11 1.29
CA ASP A 27 -18.77 12.99 0.23
C ASP A 27 -17.99 14.31 0.19
N GLU A 28 -17.72 14.91 1.33
CA GLU A 28 -16.94 16.15 1.46
C GLU A 28 -15.51 15.96 0.96
N VAL A 29 -14.89 14.85 1.34
CA VAL A 29 -13.55 14.49 0.88
C VAL A 29 -13.53 14.34 -0.65
N MET A 30 -14.47 13.62 -1.23
CA MET A 30 -14.54 13.45 -2.68
C MET A 30 -14.85 14.76 -3.41
N LYS A 31 -15.74 15.62 -2.89
CA LYS A 31 -15.98 16.96 -3.44
C LYS A 31 -14.71 17.81 -3.41
N ALA A 32 -13.94 17.75 -2.33
CA ALA A 32 -12.66 18.46 -2.26
C ALA A 32 -11.66 17.96 -3.30
N MET A 33 -11.57 16.65 -3.51
CA MET A 33 -10.68 16.02 -4.51
C MET A 33 -11.10 16.27 -5.95
N ARG A 34 -12.34 16.70 -6.21
CA ARG A 34 -12.87 17.07 -7.55
C ARG A 34 -13.08 18.56 -7.70
N SER A 35 -12.76 19.38 -6.69
CA SER A 35 -12.97 20.82 -6.71
C SER A 35 -12.11 21.53 -7.77
N ASP A 36 -12.56 22.70 -8.22
CA ASP A 36 -11.81 23.52 -9.15
C ASP A 36 -10.50 24.02 -8.55
N GLU A 37 -10.46 24.22 -7.24
CA GLU A 37 -9.22 24.58 -6.54
C GLU A 37 -8.19 23.44 -6.64
N PHE A 38 -8.62 22.20 -6.37
CA PHE A 38 -7.76 21.04 -6.52
C PHE A 38 -7.23 20.89 -7.95
N LYS A 39 -8.11 21.00 -8.96
CA LYS A 39 -7.73 20.94 -10.38
C LYS A 39 -6.72 22.04 -10.74
N LYS A 40 -6.96 23.29 -10.32
CA LYS A 40 -6.03 24.41 -10.54
C LYS A 40 -4.66 24.16 -9.90
N ARG A 41 -4.62 23.57 -8.71
CA ARG A 41 -3.34 23.22 -8.06
C ARG A 41 -2.57 22.15 -8.84
N CYS A 42 -3.24 21.12 -9.33
CA CYS A 42 -2.64 20.09 -10.18
C CYS A 42 -2.09 20.70 -11.48
N THR A 43 -2.90 21.52 -12.17
CA THR A 43 -2.52 22.16 -13.44
C THR A 43 -1.30 23.06 -13.30
N ARG A 44 -1.17 23.82 -12.20
CA ARG A 44 0.04 24.65 -11.92
C ARG A 44 1.31 23.82 -11.81
N SER A 45 1.19 22.53 -11.56
CA SER A 45 2.31 21.58 -11.44
C SER A 45 2.43 20.67 -12.67
N GLY A 46 1.75 21.01 -13.78
CA GLY A 46 1.79 20.24 -15.02
C GLY A 46 1.01 18.91 -14.98
N ILE A 47 0.08 18.76 -14.03
CA ILE A 47 -0.72 17.53 -13.82
C ILE A 47 -2.18 17.80 -14.23
N ASP A 48 -2.71 16.97 -15.10
CA ASP A 48 -4.16 16.96 -15.39
C ASP A 48 -4.87 16.08 -14.34
N ALA A 49 -5.64 16.74 -13.46
CA ALA A 49 -6.32 16.08 -12.35
C ALA A 49 -7.37 15.04 -12.78
N VAL A 50 -7.77 15.03 -14.05
CA VAL A 50 -8.78 14.08 -14.58
C VAL A 50 -8.13 12.93 -15.33
N LYS A 51 -7.05 13.21 -16.07
CA LYS A 51 -6.37 12.20 -16.91
C LYS A 51 -5.25 11.47 -16.19
N ASP A 52 -4.50 12.21 -15.34
CA ASP A 52 -3.27 11.69 -14.74
C ASP A 52 -3.49 11.12 -13.34
N ILE A 53 -4.68 11.30 -12.75
CA ILE A 53 -4.97 10.87 -11.38
C ILE A 53 -6.18 9.96 -11.36
N THR A 54 -6.02 8.77 -10.78
CA THR A 54 -7.11 7.84 -10.51
C THR A 54 -7.51 7.94 -9.03
N LEU A 55 -8.77 8.29 -8.76
CA LEU A 55 -9.33 8.29 -7.42
C LEU A 55 -10.17 7.03 -7.22
N THR A 56 -9.80 6.24 -6.22
CA THR A 56 -10.47 4.99 -5.85
C THR A 56 -11.26 5.18 -4.55
N CYS A 57 -12.44 4.58 -4.46
CA CYS A 57 -13.21 4.45 -3.23
C CYS A 57 -13.52 3.00 -2.93
N VAL A 58 -13.44 2.63 -1.65
CA VAL A 58 -13.88 1.30 -1.20
C VAL A 58 -15.41 1.23 -1.17
N THR A 59 -15.96 0.15 -1.72
CA THR A 59 -17.40 -0.11 -1.76
C THR A 59 -17.68 -1.56 -1.41
N ILE A 60 -17.94 -1.84 -0.13
CA ILE A 60 -18.10 -3.24 0.32
C ILE A 60 -19.42 -3.86 -0.15
N ARG A 61 -20.47 -3.06 -0.35
CA ARG A 61 -21.82 -3.53 -0.68
C ARG A 61 -22.42 -2.76 -1.86
N GLU A 62 -23.41 -3.36 -2.52
CA GLU A 62 -24.10 -2.79 -3.67
C GLU A 62 -24.63 -1.36 -3.40
N ALA A 63 -25.14 -1.07 -2.19
CA ALA A 63 -25.58 0.27 -1.82
C ALA A 63 -24.44 1.32 -1.88
N ALA A 64 -23.20 0.94 -1.54
CA ALA A 64 -22.06 1.83 -1.67
C ALA A 64 -21.65 2.05 -3.14
N VAL A 65 -21.81 1.03 -3.98
CA VAL A 65 -21.63 1.16 -5.44
C VAL A 65 -22.66 2.11 -6.03
N ASP A 66 -23.92 2.00 -5.64
CA ASP A 66 -24.98 2.91 -6.07
C ASP A 66 -24.70 4.36 -5.63
N ARG A 67 -24.18 4.54 -4.40
CA ARG A 67 -23.71 5.85 -3.92
C ARG A 67 -22.55 6.40 -4.77
N ALA A 68 -21.56 5.59 -5.12
CA ALA A 68 -20.45 6.00 -5.99
C ALA A 68 -20.94 6.44 -7.38
N ILE A 69 -21.94 5.73 -7.94
CA ILE A 69 -22.58 6.06 -9.22
C ILE A 69 -23.29 7.41 -9.12
N GLU A 70 -24.03 7.65 -8.03
CA GLU A 70 -24.72 8.93 -7.83
C GLU A 70 -23.74 10.09 -7.64
N MET A 71 -22.64 9.89 -6.88
CA MET A 71 -21.58 10.88 -6.76
C MET A 71 -20.96 11.21 -8.13
N ARG A 72 -20.79 10.20 -9.01
CA ARG A 72 -20.24 10.40 -10.34
C ARG A 72 -21.20 11.19 -11.24
N LYS A 73 -22.48 10.92 -11.21
CA LYS A 73 -23.51 11.71 -11.91
C LYS A 73 -23.50 13.17 -11.47
N ASN A 74 -23.20 13.42 -10.20
CA ASN A 74 -23.10 14.76 -9.61
C ASN A 74 -21.71 15.41 -9.80
N GLY A 75 -20.80 14.79 -10.56
CA GLY A 75 -19.51 15.36 -10.95
C GLY A 75 -18.38 15.24 -9.92
N PHE A 76 -18.58 14.53 -8.80
CA PHE A 76 -17.56 14.37 -7.76
C PHE A 76 -17.29 12.90 -7.39
N GLY A 77 -17.68 11.94 -8.20
CA GLY A 77 -17.46 10.52 -7.95
C GLY A 77 -16.06 10.02 -8.26
N PRO A 78 -15.75 8.79 -7.81
CA PRO A 78 -14.47 8.13 -8.08
C PRO A 78 -14.33 7.70 -9.55
N ASP A 79 -13.09 7.40 -9.95
CA ASP A 79 -12.80 6.78 -11.26
C ASP A 79 -12.79 5.26 -11.17
N ARG A 80 -12.42 4.76 -10.00
CA ARG A 80 -12.34 3.33 -9.66
C ARG A 80 -13.05 3.08 -8.34
N ILE A 81 -13.71 1.95 -8.24
CA ILE A 81 -14.26 1.44 -6.98
C ILE A 81 -13.69 0.07 -6.69
N LEU A 82 -13.67 -0.30 -5.42
CA LEU A 82 -13.09 -1.54 -4.93
C LEU A 82 -14.13 -2.33 -4.15
N MET A 83 -14.24 -3.62 -4.45
CA MET A 83 -15.01 -4.59 -3.66
C MET A 83 -14.10 -5.75 -3.27
N MET A 84 -14.26 -6.28 -2.06
CA MET A 84 -13.36 -7.30 -1.51
C MET A 84 -14.05 -8.61 -1.19
N VAL A 85 -13.32 -9.70 -1.37
CA VAL A 85 -13.69 -11.05 -0.96
C VAL A 85 -12.56 -11.66 -0.15
N SER A 86 -12.90 -12.34 0.94
CA SER A 86 -11.91 -13.11 1.71
C SER A 86 -11.93 -14.57 1.28
N THR A 87 -10.78 -15.22 1.25
CA THR A 87 -10.69 -16.69 1.03
C THR A 87 -11.26 -17.46 2.20
N ASP A 88 -11.26 -16.88 3.40
CA ASP A 88 -11.91 -17.41 4.58
C ASP A 88 -13.39 -17.00 4.64
N PRO A 89 -14.34 -17.94 4.59
CA PRO A 89 -15.78 -17.65 4.62
C PRO A 89 -16.23 -16.94 5.90
N GLU A 90 -15.63 -17.25 7.05
CA GLU A 90 -16.00 -16.66 8.35
C GLU A 90 -15.53 -15.20 8.42
N HIS A 91 -14.29 -14.93 8.01
CA HIS A 91 -13.78 -13.58 7.87
C HIS A 91 -14.58 -12.78 6.84
N HIS A 92 -14.93 -13.40 5.70
CA HIS A 92 -15.77 -12.76 4.70
C HIS A 92 -17.11 -12.32 5.28
N PHE A 93 -17.77 -13.23 6.03
CA PHE A 93 -19.06 -12.93 6.65
C PHE A 93 -18.93 -11.81 7.71
N ALA A 94 -17.89 -11.87 8.55
CA ALA A 94 -17.62 -10.82 9.56
C ALA A 94 -17.42 -9.43 8.93
N ASN A 95 -16.82 -9.39 7.73
CA ASN A 95 -16.52 -8.13 7.04
C ASN A 95 -17.67 -7.60 6.18
N SER A 96 -18.42 -8.47 5.51
CA SER A 96 -19.45 -8.11 4.52
C SER A 96 -20.90 -8.29 5.01
N GLY A 97 -21.11 -9.10 6.04
CA GLY A 97 -22.44 -9.52 6.51
C GLY A 97 -23.17 -10.47 5.55
N THR A 98 -22.46 -11.09 4.59
CA THR A 98 -23.05 -12.01 3.62
C THR A 98 -22.20 -13.25 3.41
N THR A 99 -22.80 -14.30 2.85
CA THR A 99 -22.06 -15.49 2.42
C THR A 99 -21.29 -15.21 1.12
N LEU A 100 -20.21 -15.94 0.88
CA LEU A 100 -19.43 -15.86 -0.37
C LEU A 100 -20.30 -16.02 -1.62
N THR A 101 -21.24 -16.98 -1.61
CA THR A 101 -22.12 -17.23 -2.76
C THR A 101 -23.04 -16.04 -3.05
N GLN A 102 -23.61 -15.43 -2.01
CA GLN A 102 -24.45 -14.23 -2.17
C GLN A 102 -23.62 -13.04 -2.64
N TYR A 103 -22.42 -12.88 -2.08
CA TYR A 103 -21.54 -11.77 -2.41
C TYR A 103 -21.03 -11.83 -3.85
N TRP A 104 -20.64 -13.01 -4.35
CA TRP A 104 -20.26 -13.17 -5.76
C TRP A 104 -21.37 -12.77 -6.74
N ARG A 105 -22.62 -13.09 -6.41
CA ARG A 105 -23.78 -12.64 -7.22
C ARG A 105 -23.98 -11.12 -7.14
N GLU A 106 -23.72 -10.54 -5.98
CA GLU A 106 -23.78 -9.08 -5.78
C GLU A 106 -22.68 -8.37 -6.56
N THR A 107 -21.44 -8.84 -6.47
CA THR A 107 -20.30 -8.24 -7.18
C THR A 107 -20.44 -8.31 -8.70
N GLU A 108 -20.98 -9.38 -9.25
CA GLU A 108 -21.25 -9.52 -10.68
C GLU A 108 -22.23 -8.43 -11.18
N ARG A 109 -23.29 -8.14 -10.42
CA ARG A 109 -24.20 -7.03 -10.73
C ARG A 109 -23.51 -5.67 -10.56
N CYS A 110 -22.69 -5.50 -9.51
CA CYS A 110 -21.98 -4.28 -9.21
C CYS A 110 -20.96 -3.92 -10.30
N ILE A 111 -20.19 -4.88 -10.79
CA ILE A 111 -19.25 -4.68 -11.89
C ILE A 111 -19.96 -4.14 -13.14
N LYS A 112 -21.10 -4.73 -13.49
CA LYS A 112 -21.89 -4.24 -14.62
C LYS A 112 -22.35 -2.80 -14.40
N LYS A 113 -22.94 -2.49 -13.23
CA LYS A 113 -23.36 -1.13 -12.88
C LYS A 113 -22.21 -0.12 -12.94
N ALA A 114 -21.06 -0.46 -12.37
CA ALA A 114 -19.87 0.39 -12.36
C ALA A 114 -19.36 0.70 -13.78
N ARG A 115 -19.25 -0.33 -14.61
CA ARG A 115 -18.85 -0.20 -16.01
C ARG A 115 -19.83 0.65 -16.80
N ASP A 116 -21.14 0.43 -16.64
CA ASP A 116 -22.18 1.21 -17.32
C ASP A 116 -22.14 2.69 -16.90
N ALA A 117 -21.64 2.99 -15.69
CA ALA A 117 -21.39 4.34 -15.17
C ALA A 117 -20.00 4.90 -15.54
N GLY A 118 -19.20 4.18 -16.32
CA GLY A 118 -17.85 4.59 -16.73
C GLY A 118 -16.81 4.54 -15.63
N MET A 119 -16.99 3.66 -14.62
CA MET A 119 -16.01 3.41 -13.56
C MET A 119 -15.32 2.07 -13.75
N LYS A 120 -14.07 1.99 -13.31
CA LYS A 120 -13.34 0.72 -13.18
C LYS A 120 -13.71 0.04 -11.86
N MET A 121 -13.72 -1.30 -11.85
CA MET A 121 -13.88 -2.09 -10.63
C MET A 121 -12.57 -2.81 -10.33
N CYS A 122 -12.02 -2.59 -9.15
CA CYS A 122 -10.97 -3.40 -8.56
C CYS A 122 -11.60 -4.50 -7.70
N GLY A 123 -11.21 -5.75 -7.93
CA GLY A 123 -11.58 -6.85 -7.04
C GLY A 123 -10.44 -7.07 -6.04
N THR A 124 -10.75 -7.13 -4.73
CA THR A 124 -9.74 -7.50 -3.74
C THR A 124 -9.93 -8.96 -3.31
N VAL A 125 -8.83 -9.69 -3.22
CA VAL A 125 -8.75 -11.01 -2.57
C VAL A 125 -7.97 -10.84 -1.28
N SER A 126 -8.59 -11.12 -0.13
CA SER A 126 -7.96 -11.01 1.17
C SER A 126 -7.84 -12.34 1.90
N THR A 127 -7.13 -12.36 3.03
CA THR A 127 -6.82 -13.56 3.83
C THR A 127 -6.06 -14.63 3.04
N ILE A 128 -5.15 -14.21 2.14
CA ILE A 128 -4.41 -15.10 1.24
C ILE A 128 -3.44 -16.00 2.02
N TRP A 129 -2.77 -15.46 3.02
CA TRP A 129 -1.70 -16.12 3.77
C TRP A 129 -2.11 -16.49 5.20
N GLY A 130 -3.36 -16.25 5.55
CA GLY A 130 -3.94 -16.54 6.85
C GLY A 130 -5.14 -15.66 7.15
N SER A 131 -5.93 -16.09 8.11
CA SER A 131 -7.09 -15.37 8.64
C SER A 131 -6.97 -15.21 10.14
N PRO A 132 -7.27 -14.03 10.70
CA PRO A 132 -7.29 -13.85 12.15
C PRO A 132 -8.44 -14.61 12.82
N ILE A 133 -9.40 -15.15 12.05
CA ILE A 133 -10.55 -15.90 12.58
C ILE A 133 -10.29 -17.41 12.48
N SER A 134 -10.03 -17.90 11.26
CA SER A 134 -9.95 -19.35 10.99
C SER A 134 -8.52 -19.89 10.92
N GLY A 135 -7.51 -19.02 10.99
CA GLY A 135 -6.10 -19.42 10.92
C GLY A 135 -5.62 -19.65 9.49
N ALA A 136 -5.11 -20.85 9.18
CA ALA A 136 -4.49 -21.12 7.89
C ALA A 136 -5.48 -21.10 6.72
N THR A 137 -5.08 -20.44 5.62
CA THR A 137 -5.80 -20.39 4.34
C THR A 137 -4.95 -21.01 3.23
N LYS A 138 -5.55 -21.22 2.05
CA LYS A 138 -4.86 -21.80 0.90
C LYS A 138 -4.64 -20.76 -0.18
N MET A 139 -3.39 -20.57 -0.62
CA MET A 139 -3.04 -19.63 -1.69
C MET A 139 -3.71 -20.00 -3.02
N GLU A 140 -3.95 -21.30 -3.26
CA GLU A 140 -4.64 -21.81 -4.45
C GLU A 140 -6.07 -21.27 -4.55
N ASP A 141 -6.79 -21.18 -3.43
CA ASP A 141 -8.14 -20.62 -3.40
C ASP A 141 -8.11 -19.13 -3.76
N ALA A 142 -7.09 -18.41 -3.33
CA ALA A 142 -6.90 -17.00 -3.67
C ALA A 142 -6.61 -16.82 -5.18
N VAL A 143 -5.84 -17.70 -5.79
CA VAL A 143 -5.63 -17.69 -7.25
C VAL A 143 -6.94 -17.94 -8.00
N GLU A 144 -7.77 -18.88 -7.57
CA GLU A 144 -9.07 -19.13 -8.18
C GLU A 144 -10.03 -17.94 -7.99
N PHE A 145 -10.02 -17.27 -6.84
CA PHE A 145 -10.81 -16.06 -6.63
C PHE A 145 -10.33 -14.91 -7.53
N THR A 146 -9.02 -14.78 -7.73
CA THR A 146 -8.45 -13.82 -8.68
C THR A 146 -8.93 -14.08 -10.11
N LYS A 147 -8.89 -15.32 -10.57
CA LYS A 147 -9.44 -15.70 -11.88
C LYS A 147 -10.91 -15.33 -11.98
N ARG A 148 -11.69 -15.61 -10.93
CA ARG A 148 -13.11 -15.30 -10.90
C ARG A 148 -13.38 -13.79 -11.01
N TRP A 149 -12.60 -12.94 -10.34
CA TRP A 149 -12.69 -11.50 -10.48
C TRP A 149 -12.55 -11.05 -11.94
N PHE A 150 -11.54 -11.54 -12.65
CA PHE A 150 -11.38 -11.23 -14.08
C PHE A 150 -12.50 -11.81 -14.94
N GLN A 151 -12.96 -13.02 -14.67
CA GLN A 151 -14.07 -13.64 -15.41
C GLN A 151 -15.37 -12.83 -15.33
N ILE A 152 -15.67 -12.22 -14.19
CA ILE A 152 -16.85 -11.37 -14.03
C ILE A 152 -16.62 -9.92 -14.47
N GLY A 153 -15.41 -9.56 -14.89
CA GLY A 153 -15.09 -8.30 -15.53
C GLY A 153 -14.42 -7.25 -14.65
N ALA A 154 -13.74 -7.64 -13.57
CA ALA A 154 -12.87 -6.72 -12.83
C ALA A 154 -11.76 -6.18 -13.74
N TYR A 155 -11.41 -4.91 -13.55
CA TYR A 155 -10.35 -4.24 -14.30
C TYR A 155 -8.96 -4.66 -13.82
N ASP A 156 -8.79 -4.74 -12.52
CA ASP A 156 -7.58 -5.20 -11.83
C ASP A 156 -7.96 -5.93 -10.53
N VAL A 157 -6.99 -6.61 -9.93
CA VAL A 157 -7.18 -7.34 -8.67
C VAL A 157 -6.11 -6.95 -7.68
N GLU A 158 -6.54 -6.59 -6.48
CA GLU A 158 -5.72 -6.35 -5.32
C GLU A 158 -5.58 -7.62 -4.49
N HIS A 159 -4.35 -7.93 -4.09
CA HIS A 159 -3.98 -9.11 -3.32
C HIS A 159 -3.55 -8.67 -1.91
N ALA A 160 -4.42 -8.93 -0.93
CA ALA A 160 -4.27 -8.38 0.41
C ALA A 160 -3.79 -9.38 1.45
N ASP A 161 -2.69 -9.04 2.13
CA ASP A 161 -2.29 -9.61 3.41
C ASP A 161 -3.01 -8.84 4.53
N HIS A 162 -4.17 -9.32 4.92
CA HIS A 162 -5.07 -8.58 5.79
C HIS A 162 -4.56 -8.45 7.23
N ASP A 163 -3.74 -9.36 7.70
CA ASP A 163 -3.23 -9.42 9.07
C ASP A 163 -1.71 -9.24 9.21
N GLY A 164 -1.01 -9.03 8.11
CA GLY A 164 0.44 -8.90 8.10
C GLY A 164 1.15 -10.22 8.46
N SER A 165 0.55 -11.36 8.13
CA SER A 165 1.12 -12.69 8.39
C SER A 165 2.08 -13.15 7.32
N ALA A 166 1.99 -12.61 6.11
CA ALA A 166 2.76 -13.01 4.95
C ALA A 166 4.27 -12.73 5.14
N ASN A 167 5.08 -13.76 4.97
CA ASN A 167 6.52 -13.63 4.86
C ASN A 167 6.96 -13.56 3.38
N ALA A 168 8.19 -13.13 3.14
CA ALA A 168 8.71 -12.94 1.79
C ALA A 168 8.68 -14.20 0.92
N ALA A 169 8.91 -15.40 1.50
CA ALA A 169 8.88 -16.66 0.77
C ALA A 169 7.47 -17.01 0.30
N ASP A 170 6.47 -16.82 1.16
CA ASP A 170 5.07 -17.10 0.82
C ASP A 170 4.53 -16.08 -0.18
N VAL A 171 4.91 -14.80 -0.06
CA VAL A 171 4.55 -13.75 -1.03
C VAL A 171 5.14 -14.06 -2.41
N TYR A 172 6.43 -14.43 -2.48
CA TYR A 172 7.06 -14.83 -3.73
C TYR A 172 6.34 -16.02 -4.37
N ARG A 173 6.06 -17.06 -3.58
CA ARG A 173 5.35 -18.28 -4.07
C ARG A 173 3.99 -17.94 -4.64
N TYR A 174 3.20 -17.18 -3.88
CA TYR A 174 1.86 -16.79 -4.29
C TYR A 174 1.84 -15.98 -5.58
N PHE A 175 2.64 -14.90 -5.65
CA PHE A 175 2.67 -14.08 -6.85
C PHE A 175 3.28 -14.79 -8.05
N SER A 176 4.20 -15.74 -7.84
CA SER A 176 4.64 -16.63 -8.94
C SER A 176 3.45 -17.45 -9.49
N MET A 177 2.61 -18.05 -8.63
CA MET A 177 1.40 -18.75 -9.07
C MET A 177 0.41 -17.83 -9.79
N VAL A 178 0.24 -16.59 -9.31
CA VAL A 178 -0.61 -15.59 -9.96
C VAL A 178 -0.08 -15.24 -11.34
N MET A 179 1.21 -14.95 -11.47
CA MET A 179 1.85 -14.56 -12.74
C MET A 179 1.90 -15.71 -13.74
N ASP A 180 2.06 -16.96 -13.28
CA ASP A 180 1.96 -18.15 -14.14
C ASP A 180 0.54 -18.33 -14.69
N ALA A 181 -0.48 -18.05 -13.88
CA ALA A 181 -1.88 -18.22 -14.29
C ALA A 181 -2.43 -17.03 -15.09
N MET A 182 -1.95 -15.81 -14.80
CA MET A 182 -2.47 -14.54 -15.34
C MET A 182 -1.31 -13.55 -15.55
N PRO A 183 -0.50 -13.70 -16.62
CA PRO A 183 0.77 -13.00 -16.81
C PRO A 183 0.62 -11.54 -17.26
N ASN A 184 -0.11 -10.72 -16.49
CA ASN A 184 -0.26 -9.29 -16.72
C ASN A 184 0.05 -8.51 -15.42
N PRO A 185 1.30 -8.08 -15.19
CA PRO A 185 1.69 -7.42 -13.94
C PRO A 185 0.90 -6.14 -13.64
N GLU A 186 0.44 -5.42 -14.67
CA GLU A 186 -0.35 -4.20 -14.51
C GLU A 186 -1.78 -4.44 -13.99
N ALA A 187 -2.24 -5.69 -14.03
CA ALA A 187 -3.56 -6.08 -13.54
C ALA A 187 -3.56 -6.54 -12.08
N HIS A 188 -2.39 -6.62 -11.44
CA HIS A 188 -2.23 -7.10 -10.07
C HIS A 188 -1.65 -6.01 -9.16
N LEU A 189 -2.29 -5.80 -8.02
CA LEU A 189 -1.91 -4.82 -7.02
C LEU A 189 -1.57 -5.53 -5.70
N CYS A 190 -0.38 -5.33 -5.18
CA CYS A 190 0.07 -5.93 -3.93
C CYS A 190 -0.24 -5.01 -2.75
N HIS A 191 -1.02 -5.51 -1.77
CA HIS A 191 -1.48 -4.80 -0.58
C HIS A 191 -1.06 -5.56 0.66
N LEU A 192 -0.02 -5.12 1.35
CA LEU A 192 0.53 -5.81 2.50
C LEU A 192 0.43 -4.96 3.77
N HIS A 193 -0.08 -5.58 4.84
CA HIS A 193 -0.09 -4.97 6.15
C HIS A 193 1.26 -5.11 6.87
N GLU A 194 1.66 -4.08 7.62
CA GLU A 194 2.96 -3.96 8.29
C GLU A 194 2.89 -4.34 9.79
N THR A 195 2.09 -5.33 10.12
CA THR A 195 1.85 -5.74 11.51
C THR A 195 3.14 -6.18 12.23
N LYS A 196 4.03 -6.87 11.50
CA LYS A 196 5.29 -7.43 12.04
C LYS A 196 6.54 -6.70 11.52
N ARG A 197 6.42 -5.60 10.82
CA ARG A 197 7.52 -4.86 10.18
C ARG A 197 8.34 -5.70 9.18
N ILE A 198 7.66 -6.55 8.42
CA ILE A 198 8.28 -7.40 7.38
C ILE A 198 7.71 -7.14 5.98
N ALA A 199 6.71 -6.26 5.85
CA ALA A 199 6.03 -6.03 4.58
C ALA A 199 6.99 -5.48 3.50
N SER A 200 7.95 -4.64 3.84
CA SER A 200 8.91 -4.12 2.85
C SER A 200 9.74 -5.24 2.21
N SER A 201 10.20 -6.22 2.98
CA SER A 201 10.90 -7.40 2.43
C SER A 201 9.96 -8.27 1.59
N SER A 202 8.71 -8.40 1.98
CA SER A 202 7.69 -9.13 1.24
C SER A 202 7.32 -8.42 -0.09
N ILE A 203 7.32 -7.09 -0.12
CA ILE A 203 7.18 -6.32 -1.37
C ILE A 203 8.34 -6.58 -2.34
N LEU A 204 9.58 -6.62 -1.86
CA LEU A 204 10.71 -6.99 -2.72
C LEU A 204 10.54 -8.39 -3.31
N ALA A 205 10.01 -9.32 -2.53
CA ALA A 205 9.69 -10.66 -3.01
C ALA A 205 8.57 -10.66 -4.08
N ALA A 206 7.54 -9.83 -3.91
CA ALA A 206 6.51 -9.64 -4.93
C ALA A 206 7.08 -9.02 -6.23
N MET A 207 7.99 -8.04 -6.12
CA MET A 207 8.70 -7.48 -7.27
C MET A 207 9.51 -8.56 -8.02
N GLN A 208 10.20 -9.44 -7.30
CA GLN A 208 10.93 -10.56 -7.89
C GLN A 208 10.01 -11.57 -8.59
N ALA A 209 8.77 -11.72 -8.13
CA ALA A 209 7.75 -12.52 -8.79
C ALA A 209 7.11 -11.80 -10.00
N GLY A 210 7.50 -10.56 -10.29
CA GLY A 210 7.04 -9.81 -11.46
C GLY A 210 5.94 -8.77 -11.18
N ILE A 211 5.54 -8.56 -9.94
CA ILE A 211 4.55 -7.53 -9.58
C ILE A 211 5.18 -6.14 -9.64
N CYS A 212 4.46 -5.18 -10.19
CA CYS A 212 4.93 -3.80 -10.38
C CYS A 212 4.03 -2.72 -9.74
N ARG A 213 2.89 -3.10 -9.14
CA ARG A 213 1.96 -2.16 -8.48
C ARG A 213 1.81 -2.52 -7.01
N PHE A 214 1.97 -1.51 -6.15
CA PHE A 214 2.01 -1.68 -4.69
C PHE A 214 1.21 -0.58 -4.00
N GLU A 215 0.53 -0.91 -2.93
CA GLU A 215 -0.10 0.05 -2.04
C GLU A 215 0.75 0.29 -0.80
N ALA A 216 0.75 1.54 -0.35
CA ALA A 216 1.44 1.98 0.85
C ALA A 216 0.74 3.20 1.44
N THR A 217 0.93 3.44 2.73
CA THR A 217 0.39 4.61 3.41
C THR A 217 1.48 5.45 4.05
N LEU A 218 1.23 6.75 4.18
CA LEU A 218 2.14 7.63 4.91
C LEU A 218 2.31 7.15 6.34
N GLY A 219 3.55 6.90 6.74
CA GLY A 219 3.93 6.45 8.07
C GLY A 219 3.32 5.13 8.51
N GLY A 220 2.89 4.29 7.59
CA GLY A 220 2.21 3.03 7.93
C GLY A 220 0.85 3.26 8.62
N LEU A 221 0.19 4.38 8.33
CA LEU A 221 -1.15 4.67 8.83
C LEU A 221 -2.17 3.64 8.31
N GLY A 222 -3.24 3.49 9.03
CA GLY A 222 -4.29 2.53 8.77
C GLY A 222 -4.54 1.65 9.97
N GLY A 223 -5.19 0.54 9.76
CA GLY A 223 -5.60 -0.41 10.77
C GLY A 223 -6.92 -1.05 10.38
N GLN A 224 -7.49 -1.82 11.27
CA GLN A 224 -8.80 -2.39 11.04
C GLN A 224 -9.89 -1.42 11.51
N PRO A 225 -10.89 -1.10 10.68
CA PRO A 225 -11.96 -0.19 11.08
C PRO A 225 -12.82 -0.81 12.19
N ALA A 226 -13.25 0.02 13.13
CA ALA A 226 -14.30 -0.37 14.05
C ALA A 226 -15.66 -0.34 13.35
N ASN A 227 -16.47 -1.36 13.59
CA ASN A 227 -17.84 -1.43 13.08
C ASN A 227 -18.83 -1.07 14.20
N PHE A 228 -19.98 -0.49 13.83
CA PHE A 228 -21.02 -0.04 14.74
C PHE A 228 -22.40 -0.51 14.30
N LEU A 229 -23.23 -0.84 15.26
CA LEU A 229 -24.66 -1.09 15.09
C LEU A 229 -25.40 -0.28 16.16
N ASP A 230 -26.34 0.57 15.75
CA ASP A 230 -27.09 1.45 16.63
C ASP A 230 -26.19 2.21 17.64
N ASP A 231 -25.15 2.87 17.10
CA ASP A 231 -24.14 3.62 17.85
C ASP A 231 -23.31 2.81 18.86
N SER A 232 -23.46 1.50 18.90
CA SER A 232 -22.67 0.60 19.72
C SER A 232 -21.63 -0.12 18.90
N PRO A 233 -20.36 -0.22 19.37
CA PRO A 233 -19.36 -1.01 18.67
C PRO A 233 -19.76 -2.48 18.65
N ILE A 234 -19.61 -3.12 17.49
CA ILE A 234 -19.86 -4.55 17.32
C ILE A 234 -18.56 -5.27 16.94
N LYS A 235 -18.58 -6.58 17.17
CA LYS A 235 -17.47 -7.42 16.73
C LYS A 235 -17.24 -7.29 15.25
N GLY A 236 -16.04 -6.86 14.90
CA GLY A 236 -15.57 -6.78 13.54
C GLY A 236 -14.20 -7.46 13.40
N THR A 237 -13.62 -7.42 12.22
CA THR A 237 -12.31 -8.03 11.99
C THR A 237 -11.20 -7.46 12.87
N GLY A 238 -11.33 -6.20 13.33
CA GLY A 238 -10.38 -5.55 14.21
C GLY A 238 -10.25 -6.21 15.61
N GLU A 239 -11.29 -6.86 16.10
CA GLU A 239 -11.26 -7.50 17.44
C GLU A 239 -10.38 -8.75 17.51
N TYR A 240 -10.01 -9.32 16.38
CA TYR A 240 -9.13 -10.49 16.29
C TYR A 240 -7.64 -10.12 16.35
N TYR A 241 -7.30 -8.82 16.41
CA TYR A 241 -5.94 -8.33 16.56
C TYR A 241 -5.66 -7.89 17.99
N TYR A 242 -4.43 -8.08 18.44
CA TYR A 242 -4.01 -7.64 19.77
C TYR A 242 -4.15 -6.12 19.95
N ASP A 243 -3.73 -5.36 18.93
CA ASP A 243 -4.01 -3.92 18.82
C ASP A 243 -4.27 -3.55 17.37
N PRO A 244 -5.55 -3.37 16.97
CA PRO A 244 -5.93 -3.11 15.58
C PRO A 244 -5.40 -1.78 15.04
N ARG A 245 -4.92 -0.87 15.89
CA ARG A 245 -4.32 0.42 15.47
C ARG A 245 -2.95 0.24 14.82
N TYR A 246 -2.29 -0.91 15.04
CA TYR A 246 -0.95 -1.20 14.55
C TYR A 246 -0.91 -2.19 13.39
N VAL A 247 -2.04 -2.48 12.77
CA VAL A 247 -2.15 -3.33 11.58
C VAL A 247 -2.34 -2.48 10.31
N GLY A 248 -1.68 -1.33 10.22
CA GLY A 248 -1.67 -0.49 9.01
C GLY A 248 -0.87 -1.11 7.87
N LEU A 249 -0.88 -0.46 6.70
CA LEU A 249 -0.14 -0.90 5.53
C LEU A 249 1.37 -0.65 5.68
N VAL A 250 2.12 -1.18 4.71
CA VAL A 250 3.54 -0.86 4.57
C VAL A 250 3.75 0.65 4.57
N CYS A 251 4.78 1.09 5.31
CA CYS A 251 5.12 2.49 5.40
C CYS A 251 5.73 2.98 4.07
N MET A 252 5.08 3.96 3.45
CA MET A 252 5.48 4.46 2.14
C MET A 252 6.87 5.10 2.16
N GLU A 253 7.18 5.85 3.19
CA GLU A 253 8.47 6.55 3.33
C GLU A 253 9.63 5.54 3.40
N ASP A 254 9.48 4.53 4.25
CA ASP A 254 10.51 3.50 4.46
C ASP A 254 10.67 2.64 3.20
N LEU A 255 9.56 2.26 2.56
CA LEU A 255 9.58 1.53 1.31
C LEU A 255 10.26 2.32 0.18
N LEU A 256 9.91 3.59 0.01
CA LEU A 256 10.49 4.42 -1.05
C LEU A 256 11.99 4.65 -0.85
N VAL A 257 12.44 4.86 0.38
CA VAL A 257 13.88 4.94 0.68
C VAL A 257 14.57 3.64 0.32
N GLN A 258 14.00 2.49 0.70
CA GLN A 258 14.58 1.18 0.41
C GLN A 258 14.70 0.92 -1.10
N ILE A 259 13.64 1.16 -1.88
CA ILE A 259 13.67 0.89 -3.34
C ILE A 259 14.53 1.90 -4.09
N ASP A 260 14.60 3.16 -3.63
CA ASP A 260 15.51 4.19 -4.18
C ASP A 260 16.98 3.81 -3.96
N GLU A 261 17.33 3.33 -2.75
CA GLU A 261 18.68 2.85 -2.43
C GLU A 261 19.09 1.60 -3.21
N LEU A 262 18.11 0.77 -3.61
CA LEU A 262 18.32 -0.37 -4.51
C LEU A 262 18.43 0.04 -5.99
N GLY A 263 18.24 1.33 -6.32
CA GLY A 263 18.28 1.84 -7.70
C GLY A 263 17.04 1.46 -8.52
N ILE A 264 15.96 1.06 -7.89
CA ILE A 264 14.69 0.73 -8.56
C ILE A 264 13.95 2.02 -8.92
N LYS A 265 13.61 2.19 -10.20
CA LYS A 265 12.87 3.36 -10.68
C LYS A 265 11.40 3.29 -10.23
N HIS A 266 10.91 4.35 -9.60
CA HIS A 266 9.54 4.39 -9.06
C HIS A 266 8.77 5.71 -9.36
N GLY A 267 9.43 6.75 -9.84
CA GLY A 267 8.78 8.01 -10.24
C GLY A 267 8.34 8.92 -9.08
N TYR A 268 8.70 8.62 -7.84
CA TYR A 268 8.39 9.46 -6.66
C TYR A 268 9.55 10.40 -6.31
N ASP A 269 9.21 11.58 -5.81
CA ASP A 269 10.11 12.50 -5.11
C ASP A 269 10.17 12.07 -3.63
N VAL A 270 11.18 11.29 -3.27
CA VAL A 270 11.34 10.69 -1.92
C VAL A 270 11.46 11.78 -0.86
N ASP A 271 12.23 12.85 -1.09
CA ASP A 271 12.42 13.91 -0.12
C ASP A 271 11.09 14.64 0.17
N ARG A 272 10.28 14.81 -0.86
CA ARG A 272 8.93 15.37 -0.70
C ARG A 272 8.00 14.43 0.08
N VAL A 273 8.10 13.11 -0.12
CA VAL A 273 7.32 12.15 0.67
C VAL A 273 7.73 12.20 2.14
N LEU A 274 9.03 12.22 2.46
CA LEU A 274 9.52 12.38 3.84
C LEU A 274 9.03 13.68 4.48
N LEU A 275 9.01 14.79 3.73
CA LEU A 275 8.47 16.06 4.21
C LEU A 275 6.96 15.98 4.47
N LEU A 276 6.21 15.24 3.64
CA LEU A 276 4.78 15.00 3.83
C LEU A 276 4.51 14.17 5.08
N GLY A 277 5.31 13.14 5.35
CA GLY A 277 5.23 12.37 6.60
C GLY A 277 5.40 13.26 7.83
N LYS A 278 6.41 14.12 7.86
CA LYS A 278 6.60 15.11 8.94
C LYS A 278 5.42 16.08 9.10
N LYS A 279 4.78 16.47 8.00
CA LYS A 279 3.57 17.29 8.05
C LYS A 279 2.37 16.53 8.58
N MET A 280 2.24 15.24 8.20
CA MET A 280 1.18 14.37 8.70
C MET A 280 1.28 14.20 10.22
N GLU A 281 2.48 13.95 10.78
CA GLU A 281 2.70 13.89 12.23
C GLU A 281 2.16 15.13 12.94
N LYS A 282 2.41 16.32 12.38
CA LYS A 282 1.89 17.58 12.94
C LYS A 282 0.37 17.67 12.83
N THR A 283 -0.20 17.17 11.75
CA THR A 283 -1.65 17.22 11.51
C THR A 283 -2.42 16.31 12.45
N ILE A 284 -1.93 15.09 12.67
CA ILE A 284 -2.59 14.09 13.54
C ILE A 284 -2.19 14.23 15.01
N GLY A 285 -1.15 15.02 15.31
CA GLY A 285 -0.63 15.20 16.68
C GLY A 285 0.04 13.95 17.26
N ALA A 286 0.52 13.03 16.42
CA ALA A 286 1.16 11.79 16.82
C ALA A 286 2.32 11.43 15.89
N ARG A 287 3.31 10.67 16.39
CA ARG A 287 4.39 10.14 15.58
C ARG A 287 3.89 9.04 14.65
N LEU A 288 4.40 9.04 13.43
CA LEU A 288 4.23 7.99 12.45
C LEU A 288 5.21 6.83 12.69
N ARG A 289 4.95 5.70 12.05
CA ARG A 289 5.75 4.47 12.19
C ARG A 289 6.91 4.38 11.20
N SER A 290 7.37 5.50 10.66
CA SER A 290 8.45 5.57 9.68
C SER A 290 9.79 5.82 10.35
N GLU A 291 10.74 4.95 10.12
CA GLU A 291 12.14 5.16 10.51
C GLU A 291 12.80 6.19 9.58
N ALA A 292 12.43 6.22 8.30
CA ALA A 292 12.96 7.19 7.34
C ALA A 292 12.56 8.64 7.68
N ILE A 293 11.38 8.86 8.26
CA ILE A 293 10.99 10.21 8.75
C ILE A 293 11.90 10.65 9.89
N ILE A 294 12.31 9.73 10.75
CA ILE A 294 13.14 10.03 11.93
C ILE A 294 14.61 10.23 11.52
N ASN A 295 15.15 9.27 10.78
CA ASN A 295 16.58 9.17 10.49
C ASN A 295 16.99 9.78 9.15
N GLY A 296 16.01 10.11 8.29
CA GLY A 296 16.28 10.51 6.91
C GLY A 296 16.70 9.31 6.05
N ARG A 297 17.28 9.59 4.90
CA ARG A 297 17.87 8.58 4.02
C ARG A 297 19.39 8.70 3.99
N THR A 298 20.09 7.61 3.74
CA THR A 298 21.53 7.58 3.59
C THR A 298 21.93 8.33 2.32
N ILE A 299 22.78 9.35 2.44
CA ILE A 299 23.41 10.03 1.32
C ILE A 299 24.76 9.35 1.08
N LYS A 300 24.89 8.65 -0.04
CA LYS A 300 26.10 7.88 -0.34
C LYS A 300 27.30 8.76 -0.73
N GLU A 301 27.03 9.99 -1.19
CA GLU A 301 28.10 10.92 -1.64
C GLU A 301 28.03 12.22 -0.86
N GLY A 302 29.18 12.68 -0.34
CA GLY A 302 29.34 14.00 0.25
C GLY A 302 28.59 14.28 1.56
N HIS A 303 28.05 13.26 2.21
CA HIS A 303 27.21 13.41 3.40
C HIS A 303 27.95 14.12 4.56
N MET A 304 29.23 13.80 4.76
CA MET A 304 30.01 14.41 5.84
C MET A 304 30.23 15.92 5.65
N GLU A 305 30.39 16.37 4.42
CA GLU A 305 30.54 17.82 4.13
C GLU A 305 29.24 18.60 4.35
N HIS A 306 28.09 17.99 4.07
CA HIS A 306 26.79 18.59 4.35
C HIS A 306 26.46 18.60 5.85
N ALA A 307 26.73 17.51 6.56
CA ALA A 307 26.45 17.39 7.97
C ALA A 307 27.46 18.15 8.86
N ARG A 308 28.72 18.18 8.45
CA ARG A 308 29.81 18.89 9.13
C ARG A 308 30.80 19.46 8.12
N PRO A 309 30.55 20.67 7.60
CA PRO A 309 31.51 21.33 6.70
C PRO A 309 32.89 21.39 7.30
N GLY A 310 33.91 20.98 6.56
CA GLY A 310 35.31 20.96 7.00
C GLY A 310 35.70 19.78 7.89
N LEU A 311 34.81 18.79 8.13
CA LEU A 311 35.15 17.61 8.94
C LEU A 311 36.31 16.82 8.33
N LYS A 312 36.36 16.66 7.00
CA LYS A 312 37.48 15.99 6.32
C LYS A 312 38.82 16.64 6.61
N LYS A 313 38.88 18.00 6.54
CA LYS A 313 40.09 18.76 6.88
C LYS A 313 40.47 18.62 8.35
N LEU A 314 39.47 18.52 9.25
CA LEU A 314 39.76 18.30 10.67
C LEU A 314 40.33 16.92 10.93
N ILE A 315 39.82 15.88 10.27
CA ILE A 315 40.33 14.51 10.39
C ILE A 315 41.77 14.41 9.85
N GLU A 316 42.02 15.01 8.67
CA GLU A 316 43.35 15.09 8.07
C GLU A 316 44.37 15.78 9.02
N LYS A 317 43.99 16.93 9.56
CA LYS A 317 44.79 17.71 10.50
C LYS A 317 45.07 16.96 11.81
N GLU A 318 44.10 16.23 12.36
CA GLU A 318 44.32 15.43 13.56
C GLU A 318 45.15 14.20 13.26
N GLY A 319 44.98 13.54 12.12
CA GLY A 319 45.82 12.45 11.64
C GLY A 319 47.30 12.84 11.48
N GLU A 320 47.57 14.02 10.91
CA GLU A 320 48.92 14.60 10.82
C GLU A 320 49.54 14.85 12.18
N LYS A 321 48.77 15.36 13.16
CA LYS A 321 49.27 15.65 14.51
C LYS A 321 49.55 14.38 15.31
N THR A 322 48.78 13.34 15.17
CA THR A 322 48.87 12.13 15.95
C THR A 322 49.86 11.14 15.36
N GLY A 323 50.31 11.34 14.11
CA GLY A 323 51.15 10.39 13.38
C GLY A 323 50.50 9.01 13.21
N GLN A 324 49.20 8.96 13.40
CA GLN A 324 48.42 7.71 13.33
C GLN A 324 48.27 7.30 11.87
N GLN A 325 49.15 6.44 11.40
CA GLN A 325 48.96 5.72 10.16
C GLN A 325 48.05 4.51 10.43
N LEU A 326 47.19 4.23 9.48
CA LEU A 326 46.44 2.96 9.51
C LEU A 326 47.43 1.80 9.55
N PRO A 327 47.13 0.73 10.33
CA PRO A 327 47.96 -0.48 10.31
C PRO A 327 48.24 -0.93 8.87
N PRO A 328 49.43 -1.45 8.58
CA PRO A 328 49.83 -1.89 7.23
C PRO A 328 48.90 -2.97 6.63
N ASP A 329 48.21 -3.69 7.50
CA ASP A 329 47.27 -4.76 7.19
C ASP A 329 45.80 -4.30 7.19
N TRP A 330 45.55 -2.98 7.38
CA TRP A 330 44.21 -2.44 7.27
C TRP A 330 43.73 -2.52 5.81
N PRO A 331 42.58 -3.15 5.54
CA PRO A 331 42.09 -3.26 4.17
C PRO A 331 41.80 -1.87 3.61
N THR A 332 42.57 -1.44 2.62
CA THR A 332 42.38 -0.19 1.90
C THR A 332 41.31 -0.27 0.82
N GLU A 333 40.88 -1.49 0.49
CA GLU A 333 39.76 -1.77 -0.42
C GLU A 333 38.81 -2.72 0.28
N VAL A 334 37.54 -2.30 0.36
CA VAL A 334 36.45 -3.23 0.66
C VAL A 334 36.18 -3.99 -0.65
N VAL A 335 36.78 -5.16 -0.79
CA VAL A 335 36.41 -6.10 -1.85
C VAL A 335 35.01 -6.59 -1.52
N LEU A 336 34.01 -5.99 -2.15
CA LEU A 336 32.69 -6.59 -2.21
C LEU A 336 32.89 -7.91 -2.94
N SER A 337 32.74 -9.03 -2.21
CA SER A 337 32.92 -10.33 -2.83
C SER A 337 31.94 -10.48 -3.99
N ASP A 338 32.40 -11.03 -5.12
CA ASP A 338 31.57 -11.36 -6.28
C ASP A 338 30.41 -12.32 -5.95
N THR A 339 30.33 -12.78 -4.70
CA THR A 339 29.23 -13.59 -4.16
C THR A 339 27.93 -12.81 -3.91
N TRP A 340 27.94 -11.49 -4.04
CA TRP A 340 26.75 -10.63 -3.98
C TRP A 340 26.09 -10.40 -5.36
N GLY A 341 26.37 -11.26 -6.31
CA GLY A 341 25.55 -11.36 -7.53
C GLY A 341 24.10 -11.74 -7.20
N PRO A 342 23.18 -11.68 -8.17
CA PRO A 342 21.79 -12.06 -7.96
C PRO A 342 21.70 -13.53 -7.59
N ALA A 343 21.92 -13.82 -6.30
CA ALA A 343 21.68 -15.14 -5.74
C ALA A 343 20.19 -15.44 -5.94
N ASP A 344 19.88 -16.67 -6.33
CA ASP A 344 18.51 -17.14 -6.26
C ASP A 344 17.93 -16.80 -4.88
N PRO A 345 16.73 -16.22 -4.82
CA PRO A 345 16.10 -15.89 -3.56
C PRO A 345 16.18 -17.08 -2.60
N ILE A 346 16.49 -16.82 -1.32
CA ILE A 346 16.64 -17.90 -0.32
C ILE A 346 15.44 -18.84 -0.23
N TRP A 347 14.26 -18.37 -0.61
CA TRP A 347 13.01 -19.17 -0.67
C TRP A 347 12.86 -20.02 -1.93
N LYS A 348 13.80 -19.97 -2.87
CA LYS A 348 13.88 -20.91 -4.00
C LYS A 348 14.70 -22.16 -3.68
N ARG A 349 15.34 -22.21 -2.52
CA ARG A 349 16.19 -23.33 -2.09
C ARG A 349 15.40 -24.43 -1.39
#